data_5c9c3657c2e867c198ddbd486329d3f8
#
_entry.id   5c9c3657c2e867c198ddbd486329d3f8
#
_cell.length_a   1.000
_cell.length_b   1.000
_cell.length_c   1.000
_cell.angle_alpha   90.00
_cell.angle_beta   90.00
_cell.angle_gamma   90.00
#
_symmetry.space_group_name_H-M   'P 1'
#
loop_
_entity.id
_entity.type
_entity.pdbx_description
1 polymer ?
#
loop_
_entity_poly.entity_id
_entity_poly.type
_entity_poly.pdbx_seq_one_letter_code
_entity_poly.pdbx_strand_id
1 'polypeptide(L)'
;MSPDGPAPPRSARRLRLSGHVQGVGFRPFVYRLAVRHGLRGWVKNCVGEVEIHAEGAGPVLDAFARDLIDEAPPLARPHIDTIEQTPTAGDEGFVIAPSDADAPARIHVPPDYFTCDDCLVELQDPADRRHAYPFINCTQCGPRYTLIAALPYDRPNTSMAAFPLCPECLQEYEEPTDRRFHAEPVACPVCGPALRFVREGIAEHDGVRALALARAALDRGDIVAVKGIGGYHLMCDAASPDAVARLRRRKPRPDKPLALMLGNESLWGDVDTALVRGTPEELALLASPARPIVLMAAGETGAPGTAVREWIAPGLDELGVMRPYSPLHHLLLQDRPGALVATSANISGEPVLTDETEVETRLNRLADAFLHHDRPILRPADDPVYRSLAGRPRPLRLGRGIAPLELTLPRPVDRPLLAVGGHMKNAIALAWDDRLVLSPHIGDMGTARSLDVFETVVADLQRLYDIRAEAVVCDAHPDYTTSRWARNCGLPVTPVLHHHAHASLAVRTGDPGEDAIVFAWDGVGLGDDGSLWGGESLVGRPGRWRRAGTMRSFRLPGGDLAGREPWRSAAGLCWAVGRDWSGLPADGDLARVAWERGLNAP
;
A
#
# COMPACT_ATOMS: atom_id res chain seq x y z
N MET A 1 30.48 35.34 -44.19
CA MET A 1 30.50 33.88 -44.13
C MET A 1 29.16 33.46 -43.52
N SER A 2 28.22 33.00 -44.35
CA SER A 2 26.90 32.55 -43.93
C SER A 2 27.03 31.18 -43.21
N PRO A 3 26.33 30.94 -42.10
CA PRO A 3 26.39 29.69 -41.39
C PRO A 3 25.30 28.69 -41.87
N ASP A 4 25.16 28.55 -43.20
CA ASP A 4 24.21 27.59 -43.78
C ASP A 4 24.97 26.34 -44.33
N GLY A 5 25.44 25.51 -43.40
CA GLY A 5 25.73 24.12 -43.74
C GLY A 5 24.41 23.36 -43.91
N PRO A 6 24.33 22.34 -44.82
CA PRO A 6 23.11 21.52 -44.95
C PRO A 6 22.74 20.95 -43.59
N ALA A 7 21.48 21.13 -43.19
CA ALA A 7 20.95 20.50 -41.97
C ALA A 7 21.26 19.00 -41.98
N PRO A 8 21.74 18.41 -40.87
CA PRO A 8 22.08 17.00 -40.83
C PRO A 8 20.87 16.15 -41.25
N PRO A 9 21.10 15.05 -41.99
CA PRO A 9 20.02 14.21 -42.49
C PRO A 9 19.18 13.74 -41.31
N ARG A 10 17.86 13.92 -41.38
CA ARG A 10 16.91 13.43 -40.38
C ARG A 10 16.81 11.92 -40.49
N SER A 11 16.86 11.26 -39.36
CA SER A 11 16.55 9.84 -39.20
C SER A 11 15.38 9.68 -38.22
N ALA A 12 14.74 8.55 -38.25
CA ALA A 12 13.67 8.23 -37.32
C ALA A 12 13.99 6.97 -36.52
N ARG A 13 13.59 6.96 -35.27
CA ARG A 13 13.69 5.79 -34.39
C ARG A 13 12.34 5.47 -33.78
N ARG A 14 12.07 4.18 -33.66
CA ARG A 14 10.98 3.63 -32.88
C ARG A 14 11.55 3.05 -31.59
N LEU A 15 11.09 3.53 -30.44
CA LEU A 15 11.49 3.03 -29.14
C LEU A 15 10.27 2.37 -28.49
N ARG A 16 10.48 1.23 -27.84
CA ARG A 16 9.50 0.59 -26.96
C ARG A 16 10.06 0.56 -25.55
N LEU A 17 9.24 1.00 -24.60
CA LEU A 17 9.62 1.09 -23.19
C LEU A 17 8.58 0.38 -22.34
N SER A 18 9.07 -0.49 -21.47
CA SER A 18 8.30 -1.19 -20.44
C SER A 18 8.62 -0.69 -19.03
N GLY A 19 8.06 -1.35 -18.02
CA GLY A 19 8.21 -0.98 -16.62
C GLY A 19 7.12 -0.03 -16.13
N HIS A 20 7.38 0.75 -15.08
CA HIS A 20 6.41 1.71 -14.55
C HIS A 20 6.36 2.96 -15.44
N VAL A 21 5.67 2.88 -16.56
CA VAL A 21 5.58 3.95 -17.56
C VAL A 21 4.15 4.44 -17.79
N GLN A 22 3.15 3.84 -17.12
CA GLN A 22 1.74 4.26 -17.21
C GLN A 22 1.21 4.71 -15.86
N GLY A 23 0.30 5.70 -15.85
CA GLY A 23 -0.25 6.28 -14.63
C GLY A 23 0.73 7.10 -13.77
N VAL A 24 1.92 7.35 -14.26
CA VAL A 24 3.03 8.06 -13.57
C VAL A 24 3.49 9.33 -14.31
N GLY A 25 2.69 9.83 -15.25
CA GLY A 25 3.01 11.05 -16.01
C GLY A 25 4.09 10.87 -17.07
N PHE A 26 4.38 9.63 -17.50
CA PHE A 26 5.48 9.34 -18.42
C PHE A 26 5.21 9.86 -19.83
N ARG A 27 4.02 9.67 -20.43
CA ARG A 27 3.67 10.24 -21.76
C ARG A 27 3.82 11.76 -21.82
N PRO A 28 3.25 12.55 -20.88
CA PRO A 28 3.50 13.98 -20.79
C PRO A 28 4.98 14.35 -20.67
N PHE A 29 5.75 13.57 -19.92
CA PHE A 29 7.19 13.76 -19.80
C PHE A 29 7.90 13.55 -21.14
N VAL A 30 7.61 12.43 -21.83
CA VAL A 30 8.16 12.13 -23.16
C VAL A 30 7.86 13.26 -24.15
N TYR A 31 6.62 13.76 -24.15
CA TYR A 31 6.22 14.90 -24.97
C TYR A 31 7.08 16.14 -24.71
N ARG A 32 7.18 16.57 -23.45
CA ARG A 32 7.99 17.75 -23.07
C ARG A 32 9.47 17.56 -23.40
N LEU A 33 9.98 16.35 -23.17
CA LEU A 33 11.37 16.01 -23.48
C LEU A 33 11.63 16.07 -24.99
N ALA A 34 10.75 15.50 -25.81
CA ALA A 34 10.85 15.53 -27.27
C ALA A 34 10.79 16.96 -27.82
N VAL A 35 9.87 17.79 -27.31
CA VAL A 35 9.78 19.21 -27.68
C VAL A 35 11.05 19.96 -27.28
N ARG A 36 11.62 19.71 -26.10
CA ARG A 36 12.90 20.32 -25.66
C ARG A 36 14.07 19.95 -26.57
N HIS A 37 14.08 18.73 -27.07
CA HIS A 37 15.09 18.25 -28.04
C HIS A 37 14.78 18.67 -29.49
N GLY A 38 13.66 19.36 -29.75
CA GLY A 38 13.26 19.75 -31.11
C GLY A 38 12.94 18.59 -32.03
N LEU A 39 12.52 17.46 -31.45
CA LEU A 39 12.12 16.24 -32.16
C LEU A 39 10.68 16.34 -32.68
N ARG A 40 10.37 15.55 -33.70
CA ARG A 40 9.03 15.37 -34.25
C ARG A 40 8.62 13.92 -34.09
N GLY A 41 7.32 13.63 -34.18
CA GLY A 41 6.80 12.29 -34.05
C GLY A 41 5.68 12.16 -33.04
N TRP A 42 5.63 11.04 -32.34
CA TRP A 42 4.56 10.78 -31.40
C TRP A 42 4.97 9.81 -30.29
N VAL A 43 4.22 9.88 -29.19
CA VAL A 43 4.23 8.89 -28.11
C VAL A 43 2.82 8.36 -27.89
N LYS A 44 2.67 7.06 -27.72
CA LYS A 44 1.39 6.42 -27.38
C LYS A 44 1.57 5.35 -26.32
N ASN A 45 0.51 5.09 -25.54
CA ASN A 45 0.45 3.87 -24.77
C ASN A 45 0.03 2.72 -25.68
N CYS A 46 0.82 1.66 -25.62
CA CYS A 46 0.39 0.31 -25.97
C CYS A 46 0.02 -0.41 -24.66
N VAL A 47 -0.64 -1.56 -24.73
CA VAL A 47 -1.07 -2.25 -23.53
C VAL A 47 0.16 -2.71 -22.72
N GLY A 48 0.49 -1.98 -21.64
CA GLY A 48 1.63 -2.24 -20.75
C GLY A 48 2.98 -1.63 -21.17
N GLU A 49 3.08 -1.03 -22.35
CA GLU A 49 4.30 -0.40 -22.88
C GLU A 49 4.00 1.02 -23.35
N VAL A 50 5.06 1.79 -23.52
CA VAL A 50 5.01 3.07 -24.23
C VAL A 50 5.79 2.93 -25.52
N GLU A 51 5.16 3.23 -26.65
CA GLU A 51 5.80 3.29 -27.96
C GLU A 51 6.04 4.73 -28.35
N ILE A 52 7.25 5.03 -28.81
CA ILE A 52 7.68 6.36 -29.22
C ILE A 52 8.21 6.26 -30.65
N HIS A 53 7.72 7.12 -31.53
CA HIS A 53 8.34 7.39 -32.82
C HIS A 53 8.95 8.78 -32.76
N ALA A 54 10.25 8.89 -32.96
CA ALA A 54 10.97 10.16 -32.85
C ALA A 54 11.84 10.40 -34.09
N GLU A 55 11.69 11.60 -34.68
CA GLU A 55 12.43 12.04 -35.85
C GLU A 55 13.35 13.22 -35.52
N GLY A 56 14.62 13.10 -35.90
CA GLY A 56 15.63 14.14 -35.66
C GLY A 56 17.02 13.78 -36.16
N ALA A 57 18.01 14.59 -35.78
CA ALA A 57 19.41 14.24 -36.04
C ALA A 57 19.88 13.11 -35.13
N GLY A 58 20.70 12.16 -35.63
CA GLY A 58 21.16 11.00 -34.90
C GLY A 58 21.67 11.29 -33.48
N PRO A 59 22.60 12.25 -33.26
CA PRO A 59 23.08 12.59 -31.92
C PRO A 59 22.01 13.12 -30.98
N VAL A 60 20.97 13.80 -31.50
CA VAL A 60 19.83 14.29 -30.70
C VAL A 60 18.94 13.14 -30.27
N LEU A 61 18.70 12.16 -31.15
CA LEU A 61 17.97 10.95 -30.83
C LEU A 61 18.69 10.08 -29.79
N ASP A 62 20.04 10.08 -29.81
CA ASP A 62 20.84 9.40 -28.77
C ASP A 62 20.73 10.09 -27.41
N ALA A 63 20.76 11.41 -27.39
CA ALA A 63 20.57 12.20 -26.17
C ALA A 63 19.15 11.99 -25.60
N PHE A 64 18.14 12.09 -26.44
CA PHE A 64 16.74 11.85 -26.05
C PHE A 64 16.55 10.46 -25.42
N ALA A 65 17.12 9.41 -26.02
CA ALA A 65 17.00 8.05 -25.47
C ALA A 65 17.66 7.91 -24.07
N ARG A 66 18.76 8.60 -23.80
CA ARG A 66 19.38 8.64 -22.47
C ARG A 66 18.51 9.41 -21.49
N ASP A 67 18.06 10.59 -21.85
CA ASP A 67 17.30 11.47 -20.98
C ASP A 67 15.91 10.87 -20.64
N LEU A 68 15.35 9.99 -21.48
CA LEU A 68 14.15 9.21 -21.15
C LEU A 68 14.31 8.37 -19.88
N ILE A 69 15.54 7.93 -19.60
CA ILE A 69 15.86 7.13 -18.40
C ILE A 69 16.33 8.04 -17.27
N ASP A 70 17.28 8.93 -17.55
CA ASP A 70 18.00 9.72 -16.54
C ASP A 70 17.13 10.81 -15.91
N GLU A 71 16.20 11.40 -16.68
CA GLU A 71 15.28 12.43 -16.22
C GLU A 71 13.83 11.92 -16.01
N ALA A 72 13.64 10.61 -15.98
CA ALA A 72 12.30 10.03 -15.80
C ALA A 72 11.59 10.59 -14.56
N PRO A 73 10.26 10.80 -14.61
CA PRO A 73 9.50 11.24 -13.46
C PRO A 73 9.77 10.37 -12.22
N PRO A 74 9.73 10.91 -11.00
CA PRO A 74 10.16 10.20 -9.78
C PRO A 74 9.48 8.85 -9.53
N LEU A 75 8.28 8.67 -10.07
CA LEU A 75 7.51 7.43 -9.95
C LEU A 75 7.69 6.48 -11.13
N ALA A 76 8.21 6.98 -12.25
CA ALA A 76 8.47 6.17 -13.41
C ALA A 76 9.71 5.29 -13.21
N ARG A 77 9.68 4.10 -13.79
CA ARG A 77 10.82 3.17 -13.87
C ARG A 77 10.85 2.62 -15.28
N PRO A 78 11.21 3.46 -16.28
CA PRO A 78 11.26 3.03 -17.67
C PRO A 78 12.44 2.10 -17.91
N HIS A 79 12.20 1.12 -18.75
CA HIS A 79 13.21 0.27 -19.36
C HIS A 79 13.04 0.30 -20.86
N ILE A 80 14.09 0.59 -21.61
CA ILE A 80 14.06 0.56 -23.08
C ILE A 80 14.24 -0.89 -23.52
N ASP A 81 13.21 -1.48 -24.09
CA ASP A 81 13.24 -2.86 -24.59
C ASP A 81 13.84 -2.93 -25.99
N THR A 82 13.45 -2.01 -26.89
CA THR A 82 13.98 -1.94 -28.26
C THR A 82 14.17 -0.51 -28.73
N ILE A 83 15.18 -0.31 -29.58
CA ILE A 83 15.39 0.88 -30.39
C ILE A 83 15.62 0.43 -31.85
N GLU A 84 14.69 0.73 -32.72
CA GLU A 84 14.73 0.36 -34.12
C GLU A 84 14.82 1.59 -35.02
N GLN A 85 15.61 1.53 -36.08
CA GLN A 85 15.57 2.56 -37.12
C GLN A 85 14.32 2.36 -37.97
N THR A 86 13.59 3.44 -38.22
CA THR A 86 12.37 3.44 -39.04
C THR A 86 12.43 4.53 -40.10
N PRO A 87 11.65 4.42 -41.19
CA PRO A 87 11.48 5.53 -42.11
C PRO A 87 10.88 6.77 -41.38
N THR A 88 11.26 7.97 -41.83
CA THR A 88 10.62 9.21 -41.38
C THR A 88 9.19 9.28 -41.90
N ALA A 89 8.23 9.61 -41.03
CA ALA A 89 6.84 9.80 -41.41
C ALA A 89 6.57 11.24 -41.90
N GLY A 90 7.49 12.17 -41.63
CA GLY A 90 7.37 13.57 -42.02
C GLY A 90 6.46 14.37 -41.08
N ASP A 91 6.38 13.97 -39.84
CA ASP A 91 5.57 14.62 -38.81
C ASP A 91 5.95 16.12 -38.68
N GLU A 92 4.96 17.01 -38.54
CA GLU A 92 5.19 18.46 -38.42
C GLU A 92 5.58 18.90 -36.99
N GLY A 93 5.25 18.08 -35.98
CA GLY A 93 5.53 18.31 -34.56
C GLY A 93 5.63 17.01 -33.77
N PHE A 94 5.63 17.10 -32.43
CA PHE A 94 5.54 15.93 -31.57
C PHE A 94 4.15 15.91 -30.91
N VAL A 95 3.48 14.75 -30.90
CA VAL A 95 2.12 14.61 -30.36
C VAL A 95 1.99 13.40 -29.44
N ILE A 96 1.01 13.43 -28.55
CA ILE A 96 0.56 12.25 -27.83
C ILE A 96 -0.57 11.62 -28.63
N ALA A 97 -0.30 10.46 -29.22
CA ALA A 97 -1.28 9.72 -30.01
C ALA A 97 -2.24 8.91 -29.09
N PRO A 98 -3.47 8.59 -29.60
CA PRO A 98 -4.39 7.72 -28.89
C PRO A 98 -3.74 6.37 -28.52
N SER A 99 -4.17 5.80 -27.38
CA SER A 99 -3.69 4.49 -26.93
C SER A 99 -4.15 3.38 -27.86
N ASP A 100 -3.30 2.37 -28.07
CA ASP A 100 -3.59 1.20 -28.91
C ASP A 100 -4.07 0.05 -28.02
N ALA A 101 -5.25 -0.49 -28.28
CA ALA A 101 -5.92 -1.49 -27.44
C ALA A 101 -5.59 -2.96 -27.84
N ASP A 102 -4.97 -3.18 -29.01
CA ASP A 102 -4.91 -4.51 -29.64
C ASP A 102 -3.58 -5.27 -29.42
N ALA A 103 -2.67 -4.82 -28.57
CA ALA A 103 -1.42 -5.50 -28.31
C ALA A 103 -1.49 -6.39 -27.05
N PRO A 104 -0.81 -7.57 -27.01
CA PRO A 104 -0.74 -8.40 -25.79
C PRO A 104 -0.05 -7.61 -24.67
N ALA A 105 -0.76 -7.48 -23.56
CA ALA A 105 -0.46 -6.49 -22.54
C ALA A 105 0.55 -6.95 -21.49
N ARG A 106 1.60 -6.20 -21.25
CA ARG A 106 2.24 -6.14 -19.93
C ARG A 106 1.53 -5.06 -19.07
N ILE A 107 0.30 -5.35 -18.69
CA ILE A 107 -0.51 -4.44 -17.88
C ILE A 107 0.19 -4.19 -16.54
N HIS A 108 0.34 -2.92 -16.14
CA HIS A 108 0.78 -2.49 -14.83
C HIS A 108 -0.30 -1.65 -14.15
N VAL A 109 -0.69 -2.01 -12.95
CA VAL A 109 -1.64 -1.24 -12.14
C VAL A 109 -0.86 -0.46 -11.08
N PRO A 110 -0.72 0.87 -11.23
CA PRO A 110 0.07 1.66 -10.29
C PRO A 110 -0.61 1.69 -8.91
N PRO A 111 0.16 1.63 -7.81
CA PRO A 111 -0.37 1.86 -6.47
C PRO A 111 -0.78 3.33 -6.27
N ASP A 112 -1.48 3.59 -5.16
CA ASP A 112 -1.84 4.96 -4.77
C ASP A 112 -0.61 5.71 -4.26
N TYR A 113 -0.43 6.94 -4.72
CA TYR A 113 0.72 7.76 -4.37
C TYR A 113 0.36 8.89 -3.41
N PHE A 114 1.37 9.42 -2.72
CA PHE A 114 1.27 10.57 -1.83
C PHE A 114 0.93 11.87 -2.58
N THR A 115 0.86 13.00 -1.86
CA THR A 115 0.76 14.34 -2.45
C THR A 115 2.16 14.89 -2.70
N CYS A 116 2.50 15.21 -3.95
CA CYS A 116 3.82 15.74 -4.29
C CYS A 116 4.00 17.20 -3.82
N ASP A 117 5.26 17.64 -3.74
CA ASP A 117 5.61 18.97 -3.21
C ASP A 117 4.98 20.11 -4.03
N ASP A 118 4.94 20.00 -5.37
CA ASP A 118 4.26 21.00 -6.22
C ASP A 118 2.77 21.14 -5.85
N CYS A 119 2.07 20.01 -5.62
CA CYS A 119 0.69 20.05 -5.18
C CYS A 119 0.53 20.58 -3.75
N LEU A 120 1.53 20.37 -2.88
CA LEU A 120 1.53 20.96 -1.53
C LEU A 120 1.75 22.47 -1.57
N VAL A 121 2.60 22.97 -2.45
CA VAL A 121 2.79 24.43 -2.66
C VAL A 121 1.47 25.06 -3.09
N GLU A 122 0.81 24.52 -4.11
CA GLU A 122 -0.49 25.04 -4.58
C GLU A 122 -1.60 24.89 -3.51
N LEU A 123 -1.59 23.80 -2.73
CA LEU A 123 -2.54 23.60 -1.63
C LEU A 123 -2.45 24.71 -0.58
N GLN A 124 -1.26 25.26 -0.37
CA GLN A 124 -0.96 26.29 0.64
C GLN A 124 -1.01 27.72 0.09
N ASP A 125 -0.96 27.90 -1.21
CA ASP A 125 -0.98 29.23 -1.85
C ASP A 125 -2.41 29.79 -1.91
N PRO A 126 -2.72 30.89 -1.16
CA PRO A 126 -4.04 31.52 -1.20
C PRO A 126 -4.43 32.06 -2.59
N ALA A 127 -3.47 32.26 -3.50
CA ALA A 127 -3.73 32.71 -4.87
C ALA A 127 -4.08 31.56 -5.83
N ASP A 128 -3.79 30.31 -5.46
CA ASP A 128 -4.10 29.16 -6.30
C ASP A 128 -5.58 28.79 -6.20
N ARG A 129 -6.20 28.44 -7.32
CA ARG A 129 -7.61 28.04 -7.38
C ARG A 129 -7.92 26.72 -6.64
N ARG A 130 -6.89 25.96 -6.28
CA ARG A 130 -6.96 24.73 -5.45
C ARG A 130 -6.43 24.95 -4.03
N HIS A 131 -6.27 26.21 -3.63
CA HIS A 131 -5.95 26.52 -2.24
C HIS A 131 -6.89 25.79 -1.28
N ALA A 132 -6.33 25.12 -0.28
CA ALA A 132 -7.04 24.34 0.73
C ALA A 132 -8.00 23.26 0.15
N TYR A 133 -7.81 22.79 -1.10
CA TYR A 133 -8.64 21.78 -1.71
C TYR A 133 -8.13 20.36 -1.39
N PRO A 134 -8.88 19.52 -0.63
CA PRO A 134 -8.39 18.25 -0.07
C PRO A 134 -8.22 17.12 -1.08
N PHE A 135 -8.48 17.36 -2.38
CA PHE A 135 -8.35 16.38 -3.47
C PHE A 135 -7.45 16.85 -4.60
N ILE A 136 -6.62 17.88 -4.35
CA ILE A 136 -5.61 18.33 -5.32
C ILE A 136 -4.66 17.19 -5.69
N ASN A 137 -4.33 17.08 -6.96
CA ASN A 137 -3.40 16.09 -7.49
C ASN A 137 -2.85 16.51 -8.86
N CYS A 138 -1.87 15.77 -9.36
CA CYS A 138 -1.35 15.89 -10.72
C CYS A 138 -1.00 14.50 -11.28
N THR A 139 -0.27 14.44 -12.41
CA THR A 139 0.17 13.17 -12.99
C THR A 139 1.12 12.35 -12.11
N GLN A 140 1.82 13.00 -11.17
CA GLN A 140 2.85 12.36 -10.33
C GLN A 140 2.36 11.99 -8.93
N CYS A 141 1.14 12.32 -8.54
CA CYS A 141 0.64 12.08 -7.18
C CYS A 141 -0.87 11.75 -7.14
N GLY A 142 -1.36 11.35 -5.97
CA GLY A 142 -2.75 11.04 -5.73
C GLY A 142 -3.11 9.56 -5.94
N PRO A 143 -4.39 9.22 -5.82
CA PRO A 143 -4.87 7.85 -5.89
C PRO A 143 -4.81 7.25 -7.31
N ARG A 144 -4.63 5.94 -7.38
CA ARG A 144 -4.60 5.12 -8.60
C ARG A 144 -5.39 3.83 -8.40
N TYR A 145 -4.79 2.83 -7.73
CA TYR A 145 -5.38 1.51 -7.51
C TYR A 145 -6.78 1.58 -6.89
N THR A 146 -6.96 2.44 -5.90
CA THR A 146 -8.24 2.56 -5.17
C THR A 146 -9.36 3.19 -5.98
N LEU A 147 -9.05 3.83 -7.12
CA LEU A 147 -10.05 4.46 -7.98
C LEU A 147 -10.19 3.84 -9.38
N ILE A 148 -9.27 2.96 -9.81
CA ILE A 148 -9.34 2.32 -11.13
C ILE A 148 -10.50 1.32 -11.16
N ALA A 149 -11.50 1.51 -12.02
CA ALA A 149 -12.59 0.57 -12.25
C ALA A 149 -12.21 -0.49 -13.29
N ALA A 150 -11.55 -0.07 -14.37
CA ALA A 150 -11.11 -0.92 -15.47
C ALA A 150 -9.84 -0.34 -16.13
N LEU A 151 -9.23 -1.10 -17.01
CA LEU A 151 -8.13 -0.63 -17.86
C LEU A 151 -8.61 -0.48 -19.32
N PRO A 152 -8.01 0.39 -20.13
CA PRO A 152 -6.85 1.24 -19.81
C PRO A 152 -7.15 2.29 -18.73
N TYR A 153 -6.07 2.77 -18.05
CA TYR A 153 -6.19 3.80 -17.03
C TYR A 153 -6.47 5.17 -17.68
N ASP A 154 -7.75 5.42 -17.89
CA ASP A 154 -8.31 6.66 -18.41
C ASP A 154 -9.49 7.08 -17.51
N ARG A 155 -9.79 8.38 -17.40
CA ARG A 155 -10.81 8.91 -16.48
C ARG A 155 -12.16 8.19 -16.51
N PRO A 156 -12.74 7.84 -17.69
CA PRO A 156 -14.00 7.09 -17.75
C PRO A 156 -13.95 5.72 -17.07
N ASN A 157 -12.77 5.14 -16.96
CA ASN A 157 -12.50 3.84 -16.32
C ASN A 157 -12.10 3.97 -14.83
N THR A 158 -12.43 5.10 -14.20
CA THR A 158 -12.13 5.37 -12.79
C THR A 158 -13.39 5.83 -12.05
N SER A 159 -13.34 5.82 -10.70
CA SER A 159 -14.41 6.42 -9.89
C SER A 159 -14.54 7.94 -10.09
N MET A 160 -13.59 8.59 -10.78
CA MET A 160 -13.66 10.00 -11.13
C MET A 160 -14.54 10.28 -12.37
N ALA A 161 -15.03 9.26 -13.07
CA ALA A 161 -16.01 9.40 -14.16
C ALA A 161 -17.29 10.12 -13.70
N ALA A 162 -17.67 9.99 -12.42
CA ALA A 162 -18.81 10.68 -11.83
C ALA A 162 -18.61 12.20 -11.64
N PHE A 163 -17.39 12.71 -11.84
CA PHE A 163 -17.00 14.12 -11.65
C PHE A 163 -16.57 14.74 -12.99
N PRO A 164 -17.49 15.22 -13.83
CA PRO A 164 -17.15 15.86 -15.10
C PRO A 164 -16.28 17.10 -14.87
N LEU A 165 -15.26 17.28 -15.71
CA LEU A 165 -14.31 18.39 -15.59
C LEU A 165 -15.00 19.72 -15.89
N CYS A 166 -14.74 20.75 -15.08
CA CYS A 166 -15.05 22.13 -15.43
C CYS A 166 -14.14 22.61 -16.57
N PRO A 167 -14.48 23.72 -17.26
CA PRO A 167 -13.69 24.20 -18.41
C PRO A 167 -12.21 24.38 -18.10
N GLU A 168 -11.88 24.94 -16.94
CA GLU A 168 -10.49 25.18 -16.53
C GLU A 168 -9.73 23.87 -16.25
N CYS A 169 -10.37 22.90 -15.60
CA CYS A 169 -9.76 21.58 -15.38
C CYS A 169 -9.63 20.79 -16.69
N LEU A 170 -10.57 20.96 -17.64
CA LEU A 170 -10.49 20.35 -18.96
C LEU A 170 -9.33 20.94 -19.75
N GLN A 171 -9.16 22.26 -19.71
CA GLN A 171 -8.04 22.92 -20.36
C GLN A 171 -6.69 22.41 -19.83
N GLU A 172 -6.50 22.32 -18.50
CA GLU A 172 -5.28 21.75 -17.91
C GLU A 172 -5.09 20.27 -18.28
N TYR A 173 -6.19 19.51 -18.38
CA TYR A 173 -6.15 18.10 -18.74
C TYR A 173 -5.74 17.88 -20.22
N GLU A 174 -6.09 18.80 -21.12
CA GLU A 174 -5.80 18.73 -22.55
C GLU A 174 -4.53 19.49 -22.96
N GLU A 175 -4.01 20.40 -22.11
CA GLU A 175 -2.81 21.20 -22.42
C GLU A 175 -1.53 20.39 -22.16
N PRO A 176 -0.76 20.02 -23.21
CA PRO A 176 0.41 19.14 -23.08
C PRO A 176 1.54 19.69 -22.21
N THR A 177 1.61 21.01 -22.04
CA THR A 177 2.63 21.66 -21.20
C THR A 177 2.23 21.71 -19.73
N ASP A 178 0.95 21.51 -19.41
CA ASP A 178 0.46 21.51 -18.04
C ASP A 178 0.89 20.24 -17.29
N ARG A 179 1.20 20.37 -16.00
CA ARG A 179 1.55 19.23 -15.13
C ARG A 179 0.37 18.29 -14.82
N ARG A 180 -0.85 18.69 -15.17
CA ARG A 180 -2.09 17.89 -15.05
C ARG A 180 -2.56 17.30 -16.38
N PHE A 181 -1.75 17.45 -17.42
CA PHE A 181 -2.03 16.87 -18.72
C PHE A 181 -2.26 15.35 -18.61
N HIS A 182 -3.46 14.87 -18.93
CA HIS A 182 -3.89 13.49 -18.70
C HIS A 182 -3.70 12.99 -17.26
N ALA A 183 -3.90 13.86 -16.27
CA ALA A 183 -4.02 13.43 -14.87
C ALA A 183 -5.45 12.98 -14.61
N GLU A 184 -5.70 11.68 -14.69
CA GLU A 184 -7.05 11.10 -14.63
C GLU A 184 -7.86 11.50 -13.38
N PRO A 185 -7.24 11.62 -12.17
CA PRO A 185 -7.97 12.07 -10.99
C PRO A 185 -8.06 13.59 -10.84
N VAL A 186 -7.64 14.41 -11.84
CA VAL A 186 -7.66 15.88 -11.74
C VAL A 186 -9.05 16.41 -11.37
N ALA A 187 -9.06 17.37 -10.47
CA ALA A 187 -10.27 18.04 -10.00
C ALA A 187 -9.93 19.40 -9.35
N CYS A 188 -10.96 20.20 -9.08
CA CYS A 188 -10.89 21.43 -8.29
C CYS A 188 -12.16 21.55 -7.42
N PRO A 189 -12.27 22.55 -6.53
CA PRO A 189 -13.46 22.73 -5.69
C PRO A 189 -14.78 22.84 -6.46
N VAL A 190 -14.74 23.23 -7.75
CA VAL A 190 -15.94 23.40 -8.59
C VAL A 190 -16.43 22.07 -9.17
N CYS A 191 -15.52 21.19 -9.58
CA CYS A 191 -15.88 20.00 -10.36
C CYS A 191 -15.52 18.67 -9.70
N GLY A 192 -14.85 18.70 -8.57
CA GLY A 192 -14.34 17.49 -7.93
C GLY A 192 -15.08 17.11 -6.65
N PRO A 193 -14.54 16.11 -5.96
CA PRO A 193 -15.11 15.62 -4.71
C PRO A 193 -15.20 16.70 -3.63
N ALA A 194 -16.21 16.57 -2.76
CA ALA A 194 -16.45 17.48 -1.64
C ALA A 194 -16.40 16.74 -0.29
N LEU A 195 -16.08 17.49 0.77
CA LEU A 195 -16.14 17.00 2.15
C LEU A 195 -17.54 17.13 2.73
N ARG A 196 -17.86 16.20 3.63
CA ARG A 196 -19.05 16.22 4.48
C ARG A 196 -18.67 15.85 5.91
N PHE A 197 -18.99 16.71 6.87
CA PHE A 197 -18.78 16.41 8.30
C PHE A 197 -20.10 16.00 8.93
N VAL A 198 -20.10 14.92 9.71
CA VAL A 198 -21.29 14.42 10.42
C VAL A 198 -20.97 14.28 11.90
N ARG A 199 -21.85 14.83 12.74
CA ARG A 199 -21.81 14.68 14.20
C ARG A 199 -23.23 14.57 14.74
N GLU A 200 -23.50 13.56 15.56
CA GLU A 200 -24.83 13.35 16.19
C GLU A 200 -25.99 13.38 15.19
N GLY A 201 -25.75 12.86 13.96
CA GLY A 201 -26.75 12.85 12.89
C GLY A 201 -26.92 14.19 12.15
N ILE A 202 -26.20 15.25 12.54
CA ILE A 202 -26.23 16.54 11.85
C ILE A 202 -25.07 16.60 10.86
N ALA A 203 -25.38 16.90 9.59
CA ALA A 203 -24.41 16.97 8.50
C ALA A 203 -24.10 18.42 8.10
N GLU A 204 -22.82 18.75 7.94
CA GLU A 204 -22.32 19.95 7.27
C GLU A 204 -21.77 19.58 5.90
N HIS A 205 -22.25 20.21 4.84
CA HIS A 205 -21.90 19.94 3.45
C HIS A 205 -20.98 20.99 2.82
N ASP A 206 -20.75 22.13 3.47
CA ASP A 206 -19.74 23.07 3.02
C ASP A 206 -18.37 22.51 3.37
N GLY A 207 -17.55 22.23 2.36
CA GLY A 207 -16.26 21.54 2.52
C GLY A 207 -15.27 22.28 3.40
N VAL A 208 -15.26 23.62 3.37
CA VAL A 208 -14.38 24.46 4.21
C VAL A 208 -14.83 24.37 5.67
N ARG A 209 -16.13 24.46 5.91
CA ARG A 209 -16.71 24.34 7.26
C ARG A 209 -16.60 22.92 7.79
N ALA A 210 -16.80 21.90 6.93
CA ALA A 210 -16.63 20.50 7.29
C ALA A 210 -15.20 20.22 7.79
N LEU A 211 -14.18 20.72 7.09
CA LEU A 211 -12.79 20.61 7.50
C LEU A 211 -12.53 21.33 8.83
N ALA A 212 -13.03 22.56 8.97
CA ALA A 212 -12.87 23.34 10.21
C ALA A 212 -13.54 22.65 11.42
N LEU A 213 -14.73 22.06 11.24
CA LEU A 213 -15.42 21.31 12.27
C LEU A 213 -14.68 20.03 12.66
N ALA A 214 -14.08 19.32 11.68
CA ALA A 214 -13.27 18.14 11.94
C ALA A 214 -12.00 18.50 12.75
N ARG A 215 -11.30 19.58 12.39
CA ARG A 215 -10.14 20.09 13.15
C ARG A 215 -10.55 20.44 14.58
N ALA A 216 -11.63 21.21 14.74
CA ALA A 216 -12.14 21.58 16.06
C ALA A 216 -12.57 20.37 16.90
N ALA A 217 -13.09 19.31 16.28
CA ALA A 217 -13.41 18.06 16.96
C ALA A 217 -12.14 17.37 17.49
N LEU A 218 -11.11 17.25 16.64
CA LEU A 218 -9.80 16.71 17.04
C LEU A 218 -9.15 17.52 18.17
N ASP A 219 -9.27 18.86 18.12
CA ASP A 219 -8.73 19.76 19.17
C ASP A 219 -9.44 19.61 20.52
N ARG A 220 -10.72 19.25 20.51
CA ARG A 220 -11.47 18.91 21.74
C ARG A 220 -11.15 17.51 22.28
N GLY A 221 -10.31 16.75 21.57
CA GLY A 221 -9.99 15.36 21.90
C GLY A 221 -11.06 14.36 21.44
N ASP A 222 -11.97 14.72 20.52
CA ASP A 222 -12.93 13.78 19.94
C ASP A 222 -12.20 12.74 19.06
N ILE A 223 -12.82 11.58 18.88
CA ILE A 223 -12.41 10.55 17.93
C ILE A 223 -13.16 10.79 16.62
N VAL A 224 -12.44 11.13 15.56
CA VAL A 224 -13.03 11.40 14.23
C VAL A 224 -12.71 10.27 13.28
N ALA A 225 -13.73 9.72 12.62
CA ALA A 225 -13.55 8.79 11.49
C ALA A 225 -13.34 9.59 10.21
N VAL A 226 -12.13 9.54 9.63
CA VAL A 226 -11.72 10.32 8.46
C VAL A 226 -11.57 9.40 7.24
N LYS A 227 -12.29 9.71 6.14
CA LYS A 227 -12.16 8.98 4.87
C LYS A 227 -10.85 9.37 4.18
N GLY A 228 -9.94 8.41 4.02
CA GLY A 228 -8.67 8.58 3.33
C GLY A 228 -8.70 8.15 1.85
N ILE A 229 -7.57 7.70 1.32
CA ILE A 229 -7.45 7.20 -0.06
C ILE A 229 -7.95 5.75 -0.15
N GLY A 230 -7.50 4.87 0.74
CA GLY A 230 -7.79 3.43 0.69
C GLY A 230 -8.80 2.94 1.73
N GLY A 231 -9.35 3.84 2.54
CA GLY A 231 -10.31 3.53 3.60
C GLY A 231 -10.33 4.62 4.67
N TYR A 232 -11.06 4.36 5.75
CA TYR A 232 -11.19 5.29 6.86
C TYR A 232 -10.13 5.07 7.94
N HIS A 233 -9.74 6.16 8.60
CA HIS A 233 -8.98 6.15 9.84
C HIS A 233 -9.86 6.61 11.00
N LEU A 234 -9.67 6.02 12.18
CA LEU A 234 -10.06 6.61 13.44
C LEU A 234 -8.89 7.48 13.91
N MET A 235 -9.12 8.78 14.01
CA MET A 235 -8.10 9.76 14.36
C MET A 235 -8.47 10.45 15.68
N CYS A 236 -7.49 10.72 16.53
CA CYS A 236 -7.61 11.56 17.72
C CYS A 236 -6.26 12.19 18.06
N ASP A 237 -6.25 13.17 18.94
CA ASP A 237 -5.02 13.81 19.41
C ASP A 237 -4.13 12.81 20.16
N ALA A 238 -2.91 12.58 19.66
CA ALA A 238 -1.95 11.68 20.28
C ALA A 238 -1.42 12.23 21.62
N ALA A 239 -1.41 13.55 21.81
CA ALA A 239 -0.99 14.19 23.05
C ALA A 239 -2.04 14.10 24.18
N SER A 240 -3.27 13.66 23.88
CA SER A 240 -4.35 13.51 24.86
C SER A 240 -4.44 12.06 25.36
N PRO A 241 -3.94 11.73 26.57
CA PRO A 241 -4.08 10.39 27.15
C PRO A 241 -5.54 9.93 27.25
N ASP A 242 -6.45 10.87 27.57
CA ASP A 242 -7.88 10.58 27.70
C ASP A 242 -8.53 10.20 26.37
N ALA A 243 -8.17 10.90 25.28
CA ALA A 243 -8.67 10.58 23.94
C ALA A 243 -8.19 9.19 23.51
N VAL A 244 -6.89 8.89 23.71
CA VAL A 244 -6.30 7.59 23.38
C VAL A 244 -6.90 6.49 24.26
N ALA A 245 -7.04 6.69 25.55
CA ALA A 245 -7.67 5.72 26.45
C ALA A 245 -9.13 5.44 26.05
N ARG A 246 -9.88 6.48 25.65
CA ARG A 246 -11.25 6.33 25.14
C ARG A 246 -11.27 5.52 23.84
N LEU A 247 -10.36 5.81 22.90
CA LEU A 247 -10.23 5.04 21.64
C LEU A 247 -9.92 3.56 21.93
N ARG A 248 -8.99 3.25 22.84
CA ARG A 248 -8.64 1.89 23.23
C ARG A 248 -9.80 1.12 23.86
N ARG A 249 -10.59 1.78 24.73
CA ARG A 249 -11.79 1.15 25.34
C ARG A 249 -12.87 0.88 24.31
N ARG A 250 -13.14 1.83 23.40
CA ARG A 250 -14.20 1.70 22.40
C ARG A 250 -13.82 0.69 21.30
N LYS A 251 -12.55 0.68 20.89
CA LYS A 251 -12.00 -0.32 19.97
C LYS A 251 -11.17 -1.31 20.81
N PRO A 252 -11.72 -2.44 21.30
CA PRO A 252 -11.04 -3.34 22.23
C PRO A 252 -9.60 -3.66 21.80
N ARG A 253 -8.66 -2.88 22.31
CA ARG A 253 -7.28 -2.86 21.83
C ARG A 253 -6.35 -2.36 22.94
N PRO A 254 -6.27 -3.10 24.08
CA PRO A 254 -5.59 -2.61 25.29
C PRO A 254 -4.11 -2.31 25.03
N ASP A 255 -3.37 -3.23 24.41
CA ASP A 255 -1.92 -3.17 24.34
C ASP A 255 -1.38 -3.00 22.90
N LYS A 256 -2.22 -3.26 21.87
CA LYS A 256 -1.77 -3.15 20.48
C LYS A 256 -1.34 -1.72 20.15
N PRO A 257 -0.13 -1.49 19.59
CA PRO A 257 0.35 -0.14 19.30
C PRO A 257 -0.56 0.57 18.30
N LEU A 258 -0.63 1.90 18.43
CA LEU A 258 -1.33 2.81 17.54
C LEU A 258 -0.32 3.53 16.66
N ALA A 259 -0.63 3.69 15.37
CA ALA A 259 0.21 4.48 14.49
C ALA A 259 0.00 5.99 14.71
N LEU A 260 1.06 6.74 14.54
CA LEU A 260 1.07 8.20 14.63
C LEU A 260 1.25 8.80 13.25
N MET A 261 0.36 9.72 12.88
CA MET A 261 0.53 10.57 11.72
C MET A 261 1.12 11.90 12.18
N LEU A 262 2.31 12.18 11.70
CA LEU A 262 3.12 13.32 12.14
C LEU A 262 2.82 14.54 11.26
N GLY A 263 2.82 15.74 11.85
CA GLY A 263 2.51 16.99 11.16
C GLY A 263 3.54 17.41 10.10
N ASN A 264 3.43 18.63 9.59
CA ASN A 264 4.29 19.15 8.51
C ASN A 264 5.75 19.37 8.93
N GLU A 265 6.67 19.25 7.98
CA GLU A 265 8.14 19.24 8.17
C GLU A 265 8.71 20.45 8.92
N SER A 266 8.11 21.64 8.78
CA SER A 266 8.55 22.85 9.49
C SER A 266 8.38 22.78 11.02
N LEU A 267 7.56 21.84 11.49
CA LEU A 267 7.32 21.59 12.93
C LEU A 267 8.17 20.43 13.46
N TRP A 268 8.93 19.76 12.58
CA TRP A 268 9.65 18.52 12.87
C TRP A 268 11.07 18.73 13.38
N GLY A 269 11.67 19.89 13.16
CA GLY A 269 13.08 20.14 13.49
C GLY A 269 13.49 19.81 14.93
N ASP A 270 12.52 19.85 15.87
CA ASP A 270 12.75 19.52 17.29
C ASP A 270 11.94 18.31 17.80
N VAL A 271 10.86 17.91 17.13
CA VAL A 271 9.95 16.84 17.60
C VAL A 271 10.43 15.45 17.15
N ASP A 272 11.07 15.34 16.00
CA ASP A 272 11.54 14.06 15.45
C ASP A 272 12.59 13.37 16.32
N THR A 273 13.55 14.13 16.82
CA THR A 273 14.61 13.58 17.69
C THR A 273 14.10 13.27 19.08
N ALA A 274 12.98 13.85 19.51
CA ALA A 274 12.38 13.59 20.80
C ALA A 274 11.46 12.35 20.79
N LEU A 275 10.60 12.19 19.76
CA LEU A 275 9.59 11.13 19.71
C LEU A 275 10.14 9.80 19.19
N VAL A 276 10.90 9.83 18.09
CA VAL A 276 11.52 8.64 17.45
C VAL A 276 12.93 8.90 17.01
N ARG A 277 13.72 7.83 16.93
CA ARG A 277 15.08 7.84 16.37
C ARG A 277 15.08 6.93 15.15
N GLY A 278 15.24 7.52 13.98
CA GLY A 278 15.29 6.79 12.71
C GLY A 278 16.68 6.74 12.13
N THR A 279 17.02 5.62 11.47
CA THR A 279 18.18 5.56 10.59
C THR A 279 17.94 6.39 9.32
N PRO A 280 18.97 6.79 8.57
CA PRO A 280 18.80 7.49 7.29
C PRO A 280 17.88 6.73 6.33
N GLU A 281 17.93 5.40 6.29
CA GLU A 281 17.10 4.54 5.44
C GLU A 281 15.63 4.56 5.89
N GLU A 282 15.37 4.55 7.20
CA GLU A 282 14.01 4.66 7.75
C GLU A 282 13.40 6.03 7.48
N LEU A 283 14.17 7.10 7.63
CA LEU A 283 13.74 8.47 7.31
C LEU A 283 13.48 8.64 5.82
N ALA A 284 14.34 8.09 4.95
CA ALA A 284 14.13 8.10 3.51
C ALA A 284 12.86 7.32 3.12
N LEU A 285 12.61 6.17 3.75
CA LEU A 285 11.39 5.38 3.54
C LEU A 285 10.14 6.14 4.00
N LEU A 286 10.20 6.77 5.17
CA LEU A 286 9.11 7.60 5.71
C LEU A 286 8.77 8.77 4.77
N ALA A 287 9.79 9.34 4.10
CA ALA A 287 9.67 10.40 3.11
C ALA A 287 9.29 9.89 1.71
N SER A 288 9.35 8.58 1.45
CA SER A 288 9.10 8.00 0.12
C SER A 288 7.67 8.27 -0.39
N PRO A 289 7.41 8.15 -1.71
CA PRO A 289 6.08 8.30 -2.27
C PRO A 289 5.01 7.35 -1.72
N ALA A 290 5.41 6.25 -1.11
CA ALA A 290 4.51 5.30 -0.46
C ALA A 290 3.97 5.81 0.88
N ARG A 291 4.71 6.70 1.57
CA ARG A 291 4.35 7.22 2.90
C ARG A 291 3.87 6.11 3.85
N PRO A 292 4.68 5.07 4.09
CA PRO A 292 4.28 3.94 4.92
C PRO A 292 4.28 4.31 6.42
N ILE A 293 3.66 3.43 7.22
CA ILE A 293 3.97 3.37 8.66
C ILE A 293 5.34 2.72 8.79
N VAL A 294 6.30 3.42 9.38
CA VAL A 294 7.64 2.91 9.69
C VAL A 294 7.74 2.68 11.18
N LEU A 295 8.10 1.46 11.58
CA LEU A 295 8.40 1.14 12.97
C LEU A 295 9.81 1.62 13.28
N MET A 296 9.94 2.62 14.13
CA MET A 296 11.20 3.29 14.47
C MET A 296 11.43 3.21 15.98
N ALA A 297 12.69 3.19 16.40
CA ALA A 297 13.04 3.23 17.81
C ALA A 297 12.44 4.48 18.48
N ALA A 298 11.84 4.30 19.65
CA ALA A 298 11.32 5.42 20.44
C ALA A 298 12.47 6.32 20.91
N GLY A 299 12.19 7.62 21.02
CA GLY A 299 13.13 8.61 21.55
C GLY A 299 13.52 8.35 23.02
N GLU A 300 14.49 9.10 23.53
CA GLU A 300 14.97 8.91 24.89
C GLU A 300 13.91 9.33 25.92
N THR A 301 13.76 8.54 26.97
CA THR A 301 12.81 8.82 28.07
C THR A 301 13.19 10.15 28.76
N GLY A 302 12.21 11.05 28.91
CA GLY A 302 12.39 12.36 29.55
C GLY A 302 12.51 13.54 28.58
N ALA A 303 12.65 13.33 27.29
CA ALA A 303 12.53 14.40 26.30
C ALA A 303 11.07 14.84 26.15
N PRO A 304 10.78 16.11 25.77
CA PRO A 304 9.44 16.56 25.47
C PRO A 304 8.78 15.66 24.42
N GLY A 305 7.57 15.17 24.70
CA GLY A 305 6.81 14.29 23.79
C GLY A 305 6.98 12.80 24.03
N THR A 306 7.99 12.32 24.80
CA THR A 306 8.20 10.88 25.02
C THR A 306 7.15 10.22 25.91
N ALA A 307 6.43 10.99 26.72
CA ALA A 307 5.30 10.49 27.50
C ALA A 307 4.21 9.86 26.61
N VAL A 308 4.08 10.30 25.36
CA VAL A 308 3.13 9.75 24.38
C VAL A 308 3.33 8.24 24.17
N ARG A 309 4.56 7.74 24.27
CA ARG A 309 4.89 6.32 24.14
C ARG A 309 4.10 5.43 25.11
N GLU A 310 3.89 5.88 26.35
CA GLU A 310 3.27 5.07 27.40
C GLU A 310 1.85 4.62 27.06
N TRP A 311 1.09 5.47 26.34
CA TRP A 311 -0.28 5.13 25.94
C TRP A 311 -0.45 4.80 24.48
N ILE A 312 0.52 5.15 23.60
CA ILE A 312 0.50 4.79 22.17
C ILE A 312 1.06 3.39 21.91
N ALA A 313 2.15 3.00 22.58
CA ALA A 313 2.80 1.72 22.42
C ALA A 313 3.28 1.17 23.77
N PRO A 314 2.36 0.83 24.69
CA PRO A 314 2.72 0.41 26.04
C PRO A 314 3.65 -0.80 26.03
N GLY A 315 4.76 -0.70 26.74
CA GLY A 315 5.75 -1.78 26.87
C GLY A 315 6.61 -2.05 25.63
N LEU A 316 6.54 -1.20 24.59
CA LEU A 316 7.34 -1.35 23.36
C LEU A 316 8.40 -0.24 23.27
N ASP A 317 9.53 -0.58 22.64
CA ASP A 317 10.64 0.34 22.37
C ASP A 317 10.59 0.92 20.95
N GLU A 318 9.51 0.66 20.21
CA GLU A 318 9.28 1.15 18.87
C GLU A 318 7.92 1.85 18.78
N LEU A 319 7.86 2.89 17.94
CA LEU A 319 6.65 3.58 17.56
C LEU A 319 6.44 3.44 16.05
N GLY A 320 5.20 3.20 15.64
CA GLY A 320 4.79 3.25 14.25
C GLY A 320 4.45 4.67 13.86
N VAL A 321 5.22 5.28 12.98
CA VAL A 321 5.03 6.65 12.52
C VAL A 321 4.83 6.71 11.01
N MET A 322 4.01 7.64 10.54
CA MET A 322 3.82 7.93 9.11
C MET A 322 3.64 9.42 8.87
N ARG A 323 3.91 9.86 7.65
CA ARG A 323 3.63 11.23 7.20
C ARG A 323 2.24 11.32 6.56
N PRO A 324 1.63 12.52 6.52
CA PRO A 324 0.45 12.76 5.70
C PRO A 324 0.69 12.31 4.26
N TYR A 325 -0.27 11.57 3.71
CA TYR A 325 -0.16 11.02 2.36
C TYR A 325 -1.26 11.53 1.42
N SER A 326 -2.24 12.27 1.92
CA SER A 326 -3.24 12.94 1.08
C SER A 326 -3.34 14.42 1.44
N PRO A 327 -3.81 15.27 0.52
CA PRO A 327 -4.00 16.69 0.81
C PRO A 327 -4.89 16.91 2.03
N LEU A 328 -5.92 16.06 2.21
CA LEU A 328 -6.81 16.11 3.38
C LEU A 328 -6.04 15.95 4.70
N HIS A 329 -5.13 14.98 4.76
CA HIS A 329 -4.32 14.77 5.97
C HIS A 329 -3.35 15.94 6.23
N HIS A 330 -2.78 16.55 5.19
CA HIS A 330 -1.99 17.77 5.33
C HIS A 330 -2.81 18.92 5.90
N LEU A 331 -4.05 19.11 5.41
CA LEU A 331 -4.94 20.14 5.91
C LEU A 331 -5.41 19.90 7.37
N LEU A 332 -5.66 18.64 7.76
CA LEU A 332 -6.01 18.28 9.13
C LEU A 332 -4.87 18.53 10.13
N LEU A 333 -3.63 18.40 9.68
CA LEU A 333 -2.41 18.59 10.48
C LEU A 333 -1.79 19.98 10.30
N GLN A 334 -2.35 20.82 9.43
CA GLN A 334 -1.86 22.18 9.22
C GLN A 334 -1.93 22.97 10.52
N ASP A 335 -0.83 23.66 10.87
CA ASP A 335 -0.69 24.48 12.07
C ASP A 335 -0.91 23.74 13.40
N ARG A 336 -1.01 22.40 13.36
CA ARG A 336 -1.18 21.58 14.55
C ARG A 336 0.18 21.18 15.11
N PRO A 337 0.50 21.53 16.37
CA PRO A 337 1.68 21.00 17.04
C PRO A 337 1.43 19.52 17.40
N GLY A 338 2.37 18.65 17.08
CA GLY A 338 2.32 17.23 17.47
C GLY A 338 1.66 16.32 16.44
N ALA A 339 1.30 15.13 16.88
CA ALA A 339 0.84 14.03 16.04
C ALA A 339 -0.66 13.73 16.28
N LEU A 340 -1.30 13.14 15.27
CA LEU A 340 -2.58 12.47 15.42
C LEU A 340 -2.36 10.94 15.48
N VAL A 341 -3.09 10.27 16.37
CA VAL A 341 -3.31 8.83 16.21
C VAL A 341 -4.03 8.62 14.89
N ALA A 342 -3.57 7.67 14.09
CA ALA A 342 -4.27 7.24 12.88
C ALA A 342 -4.31 5.71 12.85
N THR A 343 -5.42 5.13 13.25
CA THR A 343 -5.64 3.67 13.19
C THR A 343 -6.74 3.34 12.19
N SER A 344 -6.61 2.20 11.50
CA SER A 344 -7.62 1.75 10.52
C SER A 344 -9.02 1.73 11.15
N ALA A 345 -10.01 2.28 10.45
CA ALA A 345 -11.38 2.26 10.89
C ALA A 345 -12.06 0.95 10.46
N ASN A 346 -11.96 -0.06 11.32
CA ASN A 346 -12.50 -1.39 11.15
C ASN A 346 -12.81 -2.03 12.50
N ILE A 347 -13.61 -3.07 12.51
CA ILE A 347 -13.67 -4.01 13.63
C ILE A 347 -12.41 -4.88 13.58
N SER A 348 -11.86 -5.24 14.74
CA SER A 348 -10.56 -5.91 14.82
C SER A 348 -10.46 -7.15 13.92
N GLY A 349 -9.42 -7.20 13.08
CA GLY A 349 -9.15 -8.29 12.13
C GLY A 349 -9.84 -8.15 10.78
N GLU A 350 -10.87 -7.30 10.64
CA GLU A 350 -11.54 -7.07 9.36
C GLU A 350 -10.76 -6.11 8.45
N PRO A 351 -11.03 -6.12 7.13
CA PRO A 351 -10.57 -5.08 6.21
C PRO A 351 -11.06 -3.69 6.61
N VAL A 352 -10.30 -2.66 6.25
CA VAL A 352 -10.68 -1.26 6.47
C VAL A 352 -12.01 -0.93 5.77
N LEU A 353 -12.85 -0.10 6.40
CA LEU A 353 -14.12 0.34 5.84
C LEU A 353 -13.91 1.42 4.77
N THR A 354 -14.75 1.40 3.73
CA THR A 354 -14.67 2.33 2.59
C THR A 354 -16.00 3.05 2.30
N ASP A 355 -17.13 2.46 2.70
CA ASP A 355 -18.46 3.00 2.47
C ASP A 355 -18.93 3.87 3.65
N GLU A 356 -19.54 5.01 3.34
CA GLU A 356 -19.97 6.01 4.33
C GLU A 356 -21.08 5.49 5.24
N THR A 357 -22.08 4.84 4.66
CA THR A 357 -23.24 4.31 5.39
C THR A 357 -22.81 3.15 6.30
N GLU A 358 -21.93 2.27 5.79
CA GLU A 358 -21.35 1.19 6.58
C GLU A 358 -20.55 1.75 7.77
N VAL A 359 -19.74 2.80 7.53
CA VAL A 359 -18.93 3.46 8.55
C VAL A 359 -19.80 4.11 9.62
N GLU A 360 -20.79 4.91 9.25
CA GLU A 360 -21.69 5.55 10.21
C GLU A 360 -22.45 4.49 11.04
N THR A 361 -22.88 3.40 10.43
CA THR A 361 -23.61 2.33 11.13
C THR A 361 -22.72 1.53 12.07
N ARG A 362 -21.53 1.10 11.60
CA ARG A 362 -20.68 0.19 12.36
C ARG A 362 -19.79 0.87 13.38
N LEU A 363 -19.43 2.14 13.15
CA LEU A 363 -18.50 2.89 13.99
C LEU A 363 -19.18 3.95 14.86
N ASN A 364 -20.52 4.00 14.93
CA ASN A 364 -21.27 4.97 15.72
C ASN A 364 -20.94 4.99 17.22
N ARG A 365 -20.42 3.87 17.74
CA ARG A 365 -19.96 3.75 19.14
C ARG A 365 -18.45 3.97 19.30
N LEU A 366 -17.70 4.01 18.20
CA LEU A 366 -16.26 4.17 18.20
C LEU A 366 -15.87 5.63 17.96
N ALA A 367 -16.48 6.27 16.95
CA ALA A 367 -16.22 7.66 16.58
C ALA A 367 -17.23 8.62 17.20
N ASP A 368 -16.78 9.83 17.52
CA ASP A 368 -17.63 10.94 17.98
C ASP A 368 -18.13 11.78 16.80
N ALA A 369 -17.42 11.73 15.67
CA ALA A 369 -17.76 12.41 14.44
C ALA A 369 -17.15 11.71 13.21
N PHE A 370 -17.63 12.07 12.02
CA PHE A 370 -17.22 11.50 10.74
C PHE A 370 -16.88 12.64 9.78
N LEU A 371 -15.75 12.50 9.08
CA LEU A 371 -15.36 13.35 7.97
C LEU A 371 -15.32 12.49 6.70
N HIS A 372 -16.36 12.62 5.90
CA HIS A 372 -16.55 11.91 4.66
C HIS A 372 -16.11 12.74 3.45
N HIS A 373 -16.00 12.09 2.32
CA HIS A 373 -15.97 12.69 1.00
C HIS A 373 -16.69 11.78 0.01
N ASP A 374 -17.29 12.35 -1.02
CA ASP A 374 -18.10 11.65 -2.01
C ASP A 374 -17.32 10.91 -3.11
N ARG A 375 -15.98 10.99 -3.13
CA ARG A 375 -15.16 10.15 -4.03
C ARG A 375 -15.23 8.70 -3.60
N PRO A 376 -15.74 7.77 -4.45
CA PRO A 376 -15.78 6.35 -4.12
C PRO A 376 -14.39 5.74 -3.99
N ILE A 377 -14.22 4.87 -3.00
CA ILE A 377 -13.07 3.98 -2.85
C ILE A 377 -13.50 2.61 -3.36
N LEU A 378 -13.00 2.20 -4.52
CA LEU A 378 -13.44 0.97 -5.18
C LEU A 378 -12.87 -0.29 -4.52
N ARG A 379 -11.69 -0.18 -3.90
CA ARG A 379 -11.02 -1.29 -3.20
C ARG A 379 -10.40 -0.80 -1.90
N PRO A 380 -10.59 -1.55 -0.81
CA PRO A 380 -9.90 -1.23 0.44
C PRO A 380 -8.39 -1.44 0.28
N ALA A 381 -7.61 -0.50 0.80
CA ALA A 381 -6.16 -0.57 0.88
C ALA A 381 -5.71 0.04 2.20
N ASP A 382 -5.37 -0.81 3.17
CA ASP A 382 -4.84 -0.41 4.47
C ASP A 382 -3.43 0.20 4.33
N ASP A 383 -2.93 0.87 5.35
CA ASP A 383 -1.59 1.44 5.32
C ASP A 383 -0.51 0.35 5.34
N PRO A 384 0.55 0.49 4.54
CA PRO A 384 1.68 -0.42 4.57
C PRO A 384 2.47 -0.22 5.87
N VAL A 385 3.04 -1.30 6.40
CA VAL A 385 3.87 -1.26 7.60
C VAL A 385 5.25 -1.81 7.27
N TYR A 386 6.28 -1.06 7.64
CA TYR A 386 7.68 -1.43 7.46
C TYR A 386 8.44 -1.45 8.78
N ARG A 387 9.44 -2.30 8.84
CA ARG A 387 10.42 -2.36 9.92
C ARG A 387 11.81 -2.57 9.33
N SER A 388 12.83 -1.99 9.95
CA SER A 388 14.20 -2.30 9.60
C SER A 388 14.59 -3.66 10.17
N LEU A 389 14.96 -4.59 9.30
CA LEU A 389 15.43 -5.93 9.66
C LEU A 389 16.80 -6.15 9.03
N ALA A 390 17.81 -6.45 9.85
CA ALA A 390 19.21 -6.58 9.43
C ALA A 390 19.71 -5.37 8.61
N GLY A 391 19.38 -4.15 9.08
CA GLY A 391 19.80 -2.89 8.45
C GLY A 391 19.09 -2.56 7.13
N ARG A 392 18.00 -3.26 6.79
CA ARG A 392 17.23 -2.99 5.56
C ARG A 392 15.74 -2.85 5.86
N PRO A 393 15.06 -1.82 5.33
CA PRO A 393 13.62 -1.72 5.42
C PRO A 393 12.93 -2.92 4.76
N ARG A 394 12.02 -3.58 5.51
CA ARG A 394 11.24 -4.72 5.04
C ARG A 394 9.76 -4.47 5.26
N PRO A 395 8.89 -4.75 4.26
CA PRO A 395 7.46 -4.68 4.47
C PRO A 395 6.99 -5.81 5.39
N LEU A 396 6.28 -5.45 6.46
CA LEU A 396 5.54 -6.40 7.30
C LEU A 396 4.11 -6.54 6.83
N ARG A 397 3.59 -5.51 6.15
CA ARG A 397 2.26 -5.48 5.57
C ARG A 397 2.29 -4.66 4.29
N LEU A 398 1.79 -5.22 3.19
CA LEU A 398 1.56 -4.50 1.95
C LEU A 398 0.25 -3.73 2.03
N GLY A 399 0.21 -2.56 1.44
CA GLY A 399 -0.97 -1.72 1.47
C GLY A 399 -0.88 -0.58 0.46
N ARG A 400 -1.62 0.48 0.71
CA ARG A 400 -1.63 1.72 -0.07
C ARG A 400 -0.20 2.19 -0.39
N GLY A 401 0.04 2.68 -1.61
CA GLY A 401 1.35 3.20 -2.04
C GLY A 401 2.39 2.15 -2.39
N ILE A 402 2.13 0.86 -2.10
CA ILE A 402 3.03 -0.26 -2.40
C ILE A 402 2.32 -1.32 -3.24
N ALA A 403 1.10 -1.67 -2.89
CA ALA A 403 0.34 -2.72 -3.57
C ALA A 403 -0.70 -2.11 -4.53
N PRO A 404 -0.96 -2.79 -5.66
CA PRO A 404 -0.44 -4.09 -6.07
C PRO A 404 1.07 -4.09 -6.25
N LEU A 405 1.76 -5.08 -5.65
CA LEU A 405 3.21 -5.19 -5.78
C LEU A 405 3.56 -6.23 -6.85
N GLU A 406 4.21 -5.77 -7.91
CA GLU A 406 4.67 -6.63 -8.99
C GLU A 406 6.10 -7.11 -8.74
N LEU A 407 6.32 -8.39 -8.95
CA LEU A 407 7.62 -9.04 -8.83
C LEU A 407 7.86 -9.92 -10.05
N THR A 408 9.13 -10.06 -10.44
CA THR A 408 9.54 -11.04 -11.42
C THR A 408 9.86 -12.36 -10.74
N LEU A 409 9.28 -13.44 -11.23
CA LEU A 409 9.59 -14.79 -10.78
C LEU A 409 10.95 -15.23 -11.34
N PRO A 410 11.75 -15.99 -10.58
CA PRO A 410 13.02 -16.52 -11.05
C PRO A 410 12.84 -17.57 -12.17
N ARG A 411 11.64 -18.12 -12.30
CA ARG A 411 11.22 -19.04 -13.37
C ARG A 411 9.77 -18.75 -13.73
N PRO A 412 9.43 -18.74 -15.02
CA PRO A 412 8.04 -18.61 -15.43
C PRO A 412 7.19 -19.77 -14.92
N VAL A 413 5.91 -19.50 -14.69
CA VAL A 413 4.92 -20.54 -14.39
C VAL A 413 4.33 -21.09 -15.69
N ASP A 414 4.00 -22.39 -15.70
CA ASP A 414 3.48 -23.07 -16.90
C ASP A 414 2.05 -22.65 -17.26
N ARG A 415 1.33 -22.07 -16.33
CA ARG A 415 -0.06 -21.60 -16.47
C ARG A 415 -0.38 -20.55 -15.40
N PRO A 416 -1.38 -19.70 -15.61
CA PRO A 416 -1.80 -18.72 -14.61
C PRO A 416 -2.23 -19.35 -13.28
N LEU A 417 -1.66 -18.88 -12.18
CA LEU A 417 -1.88 -19.37 -10.81
C LEU A 417 -2.44 -18.28 -9.91
N LEU A 418 -3.42 -18.63 -9.08
CA LEU A 418 -3.91 -17.81 -7.98
C LEU A 418 -3.48 -18.42 -6.65
N ALA A 419 -2.64 -17.74 -5.88
CA ALA A 419 -2.33 -18.10 -4.50
C ALA A 419 -3.25 -17.32 -3.54
N VAL A 420 -4.02 -18.04 -2.73
CA VAL A 420 -5.06 -17.47 -1.89
C VAL A 420 -4.62 -17.17 -0.44
N GLY A 421 -3.34 -17.39 -0.13
CA GLY A 421 -2.76 -17.07 1.18
C GLY A 421 -3.29 -17.89 2.35
N GLY A 422 -2.86 -17.52 3.56
CA GLY A 422 -3.28 -18.13 4.81
C GLY A 422 -4.59 -17.56 5.38
N HIS A 423 -4.91 -17.94 6.61
CA HIS A 423 -6.14 -17.51 7.29
C HIS A 423 -6.00 -16.15 7.98
N MET A 424 -4.84 -15.86 8.55
CA MET A 424 -4.56 -14.60 9.25
C MET A 424 -3.71 -13.69 8.37
N LYS A 425 -3.95 -12.37 8.48
CA LYS A 425 -3.20 -11.33 7.75
C LYS A 425 -3.12 -11.62 6.25
N ASN A 426 -4.25 -12.05 5.69
CA ASN A 426 -4.33 -12.53 4.32
C ASN A 426 -3.93 -11.48 3.28
N ALA A 427 -3.27 -11.93 2.25
CA ALA A 427 -3.07 -11.28 0.96
C ALA A 427 -3.08 -12.38 -0.11
N ILE A 428 -3.47 -12.06 -1.33
CA ILE A 428 -3.47 -12.99 -2.46
C ILE A 428 -2.38 -12.63 -3.46
N ALA A 429 -1.99 -13.61 -4.29
CA ALA A 429 -1.08 -13.38 -5.38
C ALA A 429 -1.62 -14.02 -6.68
N LEU A 430 -1.47 -13.29 -7.79
CA LEU A 430 -1.74 -13.79 -9.14
C LEU A 430 -0.40 -13.90 -9.87
N ALA A 431 -0.13 -15.06 -10.50
CA ALA A 431 1.10 -15.30 -11.24
C ALA A 431 0.80 -15.86 -12.62
N TRP A 432 1.52 -15.38 -13.62
CA TRP A 432 1.49 -15.86 -15.01
C TRP A 432 2.82 -15.54 -15.66
N ASP A 433 3.26 -16.34 -16.60
CA ASP A 433 4.58 -16.24 -17.20
C ASP A 433 5.66 -16.05 -16.12
N ASP A 434 6.49 -15.05 -16.19
CA ASP A 434 7.50 -14.66 -15.19
C ASP A 434 7.02 -13.60 -14.19
N ARG A 435 5.74 -13.26 -14.18
CA ARG A 435 5.16 -12.19 -13.33
C ARG A 435 4.43 -12.74 -12.12
N LEU A 436 4.54 -12.01 -11.02
CA LEU A 436 3.79 -12.22 -9.79
C LEU A 436 3.26 -10.88 -9.29
N VAL A 437 1.97 -10.80 -9.04
CA VAL A 437 1.30 -9.61 -8.48
C VAL A 437 0.72 -9.95 -7.12
N LEU A 438 1.13 -9.20 -6.09
CA LEU A 438 0.61 -9.31 -4.72
C LEU A 438 -0.43 -8.23 -4.46
N SER A 439 -1.57 -8.63 -3.91
CA SER A 439 -2.62 -7.70 -3.49
C SER A 439 -2.20 -6.86 -2.27
N PRO A 440 -2.90 -5.75 -1.98
CA PRO A 440 -2.90 -5.19 -0.63
C PRO A 440 -3.33 -6.24 0.41
N HIS A 441 -2.92 -6.01 1.66
CA HIS A 441 -3.40 -6.77 2.81
C HIS A 441 -4.93 -6.73 2.90
N ILE A 442 -5.54 -7.91 3.03
CA ILE A 442 -7.00 -8.05 3.14
C ILE A 442 -7.40 -8.09 4.62
N GLY A 443 -6.76 -8.94 5.42
CA GLY A 443 -7.04 -9.09 6.84
C GLY A 443 -7.22 -10.54 7.27
N ASP A 444 -7.82 -10.75 8.45
CA ASP A 444 -8.08 -12.10 8.97
C ASP A 444 -9.38 -12.65 8.38
N MET A 445 -9.35 -13.89 7.90
CA MET A 445 -10.47 -14.53 7.19
C MET A 445 -11.53 -15.12 8.13
N GLY A 446 -11.67 -14.59 9.33
CA GLY A 446 -12.59 -15.08 10.37
C GLY A 446 -14.01 -14.49 10.32
N THR A 447 -14.29 -13.53 9.42
CA THR A 447 -15.61 -12.89 9.30
C THR A 447 -16.17 -13.02 7.89
N ALA A 448 -17.51 -12.93 7.75
CA ALA A 448 -18.17 -12.92 6.44
C ALA A 448 -17.66 -11.74 5.59
N ARG A 449 -17.54 -10.54 6.19
CA ARG A 449 -17.04 -9.36 5.49
C ARG A 449 -15.63 -9.55 4.94
N SER A 450 -14.75 -10.19 5.69
CA SER A 450 -13.39 -10.49 5.20
C SER A 450 -13.42 -11.41 3.99
N LEU A 451 -14.33 -12.38 3.97
CA LEU A 451 -14.52 -13.28 2.82
C LEU A 451 -15.08 -12.52 1.62
N ASP A 452 -16.08 -11.67 1.80
CA ASP A 452 -16.65 -10.85 0.72
C ASP A 452 -15.57 -9.95 0.07
N VAL A 453 -14.74 -9.29 0.89
CA VAL A 453 -13.63 -8.47 0.40
C VAL A 453 -12.58 -9.33 -0.30
N PHE A 454 -12.25 -10.50 0.24
CA PHE A 454 -11.32 -11.45 -0.39
C PHE A 454 -11.81 -11.86 -1.77
N GLU A 455 -13.07 -12.27 -1.91
CA GLU A 455 -13.67 -12.67 -3.20
C GLU A 455 -13.68 -11.51 -4.20
N THR A 456 -13.98 -10.30 -3.73
CA THR A 456 -13.90 -9.08 -4.54
C THR A 456 -12.49 -8.82 -5.03
N VAL A 457 -11.47 -8.92 -4.17
CA VAL A 457 -10.07 -8.70 -4.54
C VAL A 457 -9.58 -9.78 -5.52
N VAL A 458 -10.00 -11.04 -5.34
CA VAL A 458 -9.71 -12.15 -6.28
C VAL A 458 -10.28 -11.85 -7.68
N ALA A 459 -11.54 -11.44 -7.76
CA ALA A 459 -12.17 -11.12 -9.03
C ALA A 459 -11.55 -9.88 -9.68
N ASP A 460 -11.32 -8.84 -8.90
CA ASP A 460 -10.78 -7.56 -9.38
C ASP A 460 -9.34 -7.68 -9.88
N LEU A 461 -8.49 -8.43 -9.17
CA LEU A 461 -7.10 -8.60 -9.58
C LEU A 461 -7.01 -9.30 -10.93
N GLN A 462 -7.79 -10.38 -11.11
CA GLN A 462 -7.86 -11.09 -12.39
C GLN A 462 -8.41 -10.20 -13.52
N ARG A 463 -9.46 -9.42 -13.23
CA ARG A 463 -10.04 -8.50 -14.22
C ARG A 463 -9.10 -7.36 -14.59
N LEU A 464 -8.38 -6.77 -13.62
CA LEU A 464 -7.45 -5.65 -13.86
C LEU A 464 -6.26 -6.06 -14.71
N TYR A 465 -5.75 -7.26 -14.53
CA TYR A 465 -4.62 -7.76 -15.30
C TYR A 465 -5.03 -8.55 -16.56
N ASP A 466 -6.35 -8.71 -16.76
CA ASP A 466 -6.93 -9.54 -17.81
C ASP A 466 -6.37 -10.98 -17.83
N ILE A 467 -6.14 -11.53 -16.64
CA ILE A 467 -5.61 -12.86 -16.41
C ILE A 467 -6.61 -13.70 -15.64
N ARG A 468 -6.96 -14.87 -16.15
CA ARG A 468 -7.78 -15.86 -15.45
C ARG A 468 -6.90 -16.98 -14.93
N ALA A 469 -6.95 -17.22 -13.63
CA ALA A 469 -6.24 -18.34 -13.04
C ALA A 469 -6.78 -19.68 -13.56
N GLU A 470 -5.87 -20.59 -13.87
CA GLU A 470 -6.16 -21.96 -14.29
C GLU A 470 -5.92 -22.97 -13.16
N ALA A 471 -5.25 -22.59 -12.10
CA ALA A 471 -5.07 -23.37 -10.89
C ALA A 471 -4.93 -22.49 -9.66
N VAL A 472 -5.21 -23.06 -8.48
CA VAL A 472 -5.17 -22.36 -7.19
C VAL A 472 -4.12 -23.01 -6.29
N VAL A 473 -3.34 -22.17 -5.61
CA VAL A 473 -2.42 -22.56 -4.54
C VAL A 473 -2.99 -22.09 -3.21
N CYS A 474 -3.10 -22.96 -2.22
CA CYS A 474 -3.62 -22.62 -0.91
C CYS A 474 -2.75 -23.18 0.22
N ASP A 475 -2.95 -22.72 1.44
CA ASP A 475 -2.37 -23.33 2.63
C ASP A 475 -2.86 -24.78 2.78
N ALA A 476 -1.99 -25.65 3.23
CA ALA A 476 -2.32 -27.07 3.43
C ALA A 476 -3.32 -27.29 4.58
N HIS A 477 -3.49 -26.30 5.48
CA HIS A 477 -4.43 -26.42 6.59
C HIS A 477 -5.87 -26.55 6.08
N PRO A 478 -6.58 -27.67 6.40
CA PRO A 478 -7.88 -27.98 5.78
C PRO A 478 -9.00 -27.02 6.21
N ASP A 479 -8.91 -26.45 7.40
CA ASP A 479 -10.00 -25.67 7.99
C ASP A 479 -9.87 -24.17 7.77
N TYR A 480 -8.79 -23.70 7.13
CA TYR A 480 -8.69 -22.29 6.77
C TYR A 480 -9.77 -21.91 5.76
N THR A 481 -10.39 -20.76 5.96
CA THR A 481 -11.47 -20.25 5.09
C THR A 481 -10.99 -20.18 3.64
N THR A 482 -9.76 -19.70 3.41
CA THR A 482 -9.14 -19.63 2.07
C THR A 482 -8.92 -21.02 1.46
N SER A 483 -8.49 -22.01 2.25
CA SER A 483 -8.30 -23.39 1.76
C SER A 483 -9.63 -24.07 1.44
N ARG A 484 -10.69 -23.79 2.19
CA ARG A 484 -12.05 -24.26 1.88
C ARG A 484 -12.59 -23.61 0.61
N TRP A 485 -12.39 -22.29 0.48
CA TRP A 485 -12.74 -21.56 -0.74
C TRP A 485 -12.03 -22.15 -1.97
N ALA A 486 -10.71 -22.37 -1.88
CA ALA A 486 -9.91 -22.94 -2.97
C ALA A 486 -10.45 -24.31 -3.42
N ARG A 487 -10.81 -25.18 -2.48
CA ARG A 487 -11.38 -26.51 -2.82
C ARG A 487 -12.75 -26.44 -3.52
N ASN A 488 -13.48 -25.34 -3.34
CA ASN A 488 -14.81 -25.15 -3.90
C ASN A 488 -14.82 -24.27 -5.16
N CYS A 489 -13.69 -23.68 -5.58
CA CYS A 489 -13.63 -22.75 -6.71
C CYS A 489 -13.71 -23.42 -8.09
N GLY A 490 -13.67 -24.76 -8.16
CA GLY A 490 -13.76 -25.52 -9.42
C GLY A 490 -12.47 -25.64 -10.21
N LEU A 491 -11.35 -25.11 -9.72
CA LEU A 491 -10.05 -25.21 -10.34
C LEU A 491 -9.17 -26.28 -9.68
N PRO A 492 -8.13 -26.80 -10.37
CA PRO A 492 -7.12 -27.64 -9.74
C PRO A 492 -6.46 -26.93 -8.56
N VAL A 493 -6.34 -27.61 -7.42
CA VAL A 493 -5.80 -27.04 -6.17
C VAL A 493 -4.50 -27.71 -5.78
N THR A 494 -3.49 -26.90 -5.47
CA THR A 494 -2.21 -27.37 -4.91
C THR A 494 -2.08 -26.83 -3.47
N PRO A 495 -2.16 -27.69 -2.44
CA PRO A 495 -1.88 -27.29 -1.07
C PRO A 495 -0.37 -27.16 -0.84
N VAL A 496 0.04 -26.14 -0.08
CA VAL A 496 1.44 -25.87 0.30
C VAL A 496 1.52 -25.77 1.81
N LEU A 497 2.47 -26.45 2.42
CA LEU A 497 2.74 -26.35 3.86
C LEU A 497 3.21 -24.92 4.20
N HIS A 498 2.66 -24.35 5.27
CA HIS A 498 2.90 -22.96 5.68
C HIS A 498 4.39 -22.62 5.81
N HIS A 499 5.12 -23.45 6.56
CA HIS A 499 6.56 -23.28 6.78
C HIS A 499 7.41 -23.50 5.50
N HIS A 500 6.92 -24.33 4.55
CA HIS A 500 7.57 -24.48 3.24
C HIS A 500 7.43 -23.21 2.38
N ALA A 501 6.29 -22.51 2.49
CA ALA A 501 6.10 -21.22 1.82
C ALA A 501 7.07 -20.16 2.37
N HIS A 502 7.20 -20.06 3.71
CA HIS A 502 8.19 -19.19 4.35
C HIS A 502 9.62 -19.51 3.92
N ALA A 503 9.99 -20.80 3.93
CA ALA A 503 11.32 -21.23 3.51
C ALA A 503 11.62 -20.89 2.04
N SER A 504 10.64 -21.08 1.16
CA SER A 504 10.79 -20.75 -0.27
C SER A 504 11.00 -19.26 -0.51
N LEU A 505 10.33 -18.40 0.26
CA LEU A 505 10.51 -16.95 0.18
C LEU A 505 11.91 -16.53 0.66
N ALA A 506 12.44 -17.16 1.72
CA ALA A 506 13.75 -16.82 2.30
C ALA A 506 14.90 -17.06 1.32
N VAL A 507 14.80 -18.08 0.46
CA VAL A 507 15.86 -18.43 -0.52
C VAL A 507 15.61 -17.88 -1.92
N ARG A 508 14.58 -17.07 -2.13
CA ARG A 508 14.22 -16.53 -3.45
C ARG A 508 15.37 -15.77 -4.13
N THR A 509 16.30 -15.22 -3.36
CA THR A 509 17.46 -14.44 -3.85
C THR A 509 18.72 -15.27 -4.05
N GLY A 510 18.71 -16.58 -3.67
CA GLY A 510 19.82 -17.50 -3.87
C GLY A 510 19.79 -18.25 -5.20
N ASP A 511 20.79 -19.08 -5.45
CA ASP A 511 20.77 -20.00 -6.61
C ASP A 511 19.61 -21.01 -6.42
N PRO A 512 18.62 -21.04 -7.30
CA PRO A 512 17.46 -21.93 -7.17
C PRO A 512 17.83 -23.42 -7.29
N GLY A 513 19.06 -23.75 -7.64
CA GLY A 513 19.58 -25.12 -7.76
C GLY A 513 20.24 -25.66 -6.48
N GLU A 514 20.63 -24.80 -5.53
CA GLU A 514 21.30 -25.20 -4.31
C GLU A 514 20.33 -25.50 -3.18
N ASP A 515 20.68 -26.50 -2.36
CA ASP A 515 19.96 -26.78 -1.12
C ASP A 515 20.39 -25.77 -0.04
N ALA A 516 19.42 -25.25 0.70
CA ALA A 516 19.63 -24.31 1.79
C ALA A 516 19.12 -24.87 3.13
N ILE A 517 19.64 -24.34 4.22
CA ILE A 517 19.08 -24.52 5.56
C ILE A 517 18.29 -23.27 5.89
N VAL A 518 17.00 -23.42 6.20
CA VAL A 518 16.12 -22.32 6.56
C VAL A 518 15.50 -22.59 7.93
N PHE A 519 15.54 -21.59 8.79
CA PHE A 519 14.86 -21.58 10.07
C PHE A 519 13.52 -20.82 9.91
N ALA A 520 12.42 -21.55 9.89
CA ALA A 520 11.07 -21.00 9.80
C ALA A 520 10.48 -20.92 11.21
N TRP A 521 10.62 -19.76 11.84
CA TRP A 521 10.11 -19.50 13.19
C TRP A 521 8.83 -18.67 13.09
N ASP A 522 7.78 -19.33 12.65
CA ASP A 522 6.44 -18.80 12.63
C ASP A 522 5.65 -19.26 13.85
N GLY A 523 4.50 -18.62 14.12
CA GLY A 523 3.68 -18.93 15.27
C GLY A 523 3.09 -20.34 15.24
N VAL A 524 2.45 -20.71 14.12
CA VAL A 524 1.82 -22.01 13.92
C VAL A 524 1.49 -22.27 12.46
N GLY A 525 1.75 -23.49 11.98
CA GLY A 525 1.35 -23.98 10.66
C GLY A 525 1.17 -25.49 10.68
N LEU A 526 0.38 -26.03 9.77
CA LEU A 526 0.21 -27.48 9.65
C LEU A 526 1.47 -28.10 9.03
N GLY A 527 2.01 -29.15 9.69
CA GLY A 527 3.11 -29.96 9.20
C GLY A 527 2.64 -31.16 8.36
N ASP A 528 3.58 -31.79 7.65
CA ASP A 528 3.35 -32.99 6.86
C ASP A 528 3.06 -34.23 7.73
N ASP A 529 3.44 -34.19 8.99
CA ASP A 529 3.15 -35.21 10.02
C ASP A 529 1.78 -35.00 10.68
N GLY A 530 1.00 -34.01 10.26
CA GLY A 530 -0.30 -33.67 10.83
C GLY A 530 -0.20 -32.91 12.17
N SER A 531 1.01 -32.61 12.65
CA SER A 531 1.22 -31.80 13.86
C SER A 531 1.27 -30.31 13.53
N LEU A 532 1.10 -29.47 14.55
CA LEU A 532 1.30 -28.03 14.42
C LEU A 532 2.78 -27.70 14.60
N TRP A 533 3.38 -27.10 13.58
CA TRP A 533 4.74 -26.63 13.55
C TRP A 533 4.83 -25.17 13.98
N GLY A 534 5.97 -24.76 14.56
CA GLY A 534 6.15 -23.39 15.02
C GLY A 534 7.59 -22.92 15.12
N GLY A 535 8.58 -23.82 15.03
CA GLY A 535 10.01 -23.50 15.13
C GLY A 535 10.82 -24.58 14.44
N GLU A 536 10.88 -24.51 13.10
CA GLU A 536 11.37 -25.59 12.26
C GLU A 536 12.70 -25.23 11.59
N SER A 537 13.59 -26.22 11.51
CA SER A 537 14.73 -26.20 10.59
C SER A 537 14.38 -27.02 9.37
N LEU A 538 14.36 -26.40 8.21
CA LEU A 538 14.08 -27.01 6.92
C LEU A 538 15.34 -27.07 6.09
N VAL A 539 15.59 -28.18 5.41
CA VAL A 539 16.71 -28.38 4.47
C VAL A 539 16.16 -28.74 3.11
N GLY A 540 16.71 -28.15 2.08
CA GLY A 540 16.32 -28.37 0.69
C GLY A 540 16.17 -27.06 -0.09
N ARG A 541 15.21 -27.04 -0.99
CA ARG A 541 14.94 -25.90 -1.89
C ARG A 541 13.44 -25.82 -2.20
N PRO A 542 12.95 -24.73 -2.80
CA PRO A 542 11.55 -24.58 -3.17
C PRO A 542 10.98 -25.82 -3.86
N GLY A 543 9.87 -26.35 -3.34
CA GLY A 543 9.21 -27.59 -3.79
C GLY A 543 9.84 -28.89 -3.28
N ARG A 544 10.95 -28.86 -2.53
CA ARG A 544 11.67 -30.05 -2.02
C ARG A 544 12.20 -29.85 -0.60
N TRP A 545 11.45 -29.17 0.24
CA TRP A 545 11.80 -29.00 1.64
C TRP A 545 11.57 -30.29 2.43
N ARG A 546 12.48 -30.56 3.37
CA ARG A 546 12.31 -31.59 4.40
C ARG A 546 12.65 -31.03 5.76
N ARG A 547 11.95 -31.45 6.77
CA ARG A 547 12.22 -31.09 8.17
C ARG A 547 13.53 -31.75 8.61
N ALA A 548 14.49 -30.96 9.05
CA ALA A 548 15.78 -31.42 9.58
C ALA A 548 15.84 -31.32 11.12
N GLY A 549 15.05 -30.44 11.71
CA GLY A 549 14.95 -30.26 13.16
C GLY A 549 13.74 -29.43 13.54
N THR A 550 13.36 -29.49 14.81
CA THR A 550 12.26 -28.73 15.38
C THR A 550 12.57 -28.32 16.79
N MET A 551 11.95 -27.24 17.26
CA MET A 551 11.88 -26.97 18.70
C MET A 551 11.06 -28.06 19.38
N ARG A 552 11.42 -28.42 20.62
CA ARG A 552 10.62 -29.32 21.42
C ARG A 552 9.20 -28.78 21.58
N SER A 553 8.22 -29.57 21.17
CA SER A 553 6.81 -29.21 21.29
C SER A 553 6.41 -29.01 22.77
N PHE A 554 5.58 -28.02 23.01
CA PHE A 554 4.99 -27.75 24.32
C PHE A 554 3.52 -27.36 24.15
N ARG A 555 2.75 -27.53 25.21
CA ARG A 555 1.31 -27.22 25.20
C ARG A 555 1.09 -25.73 25.28
N LEU A 556 0.16 -25.21 24.48
CA LEU A 556 -0.24 -23.80 24.47
C LEU A 556 -1.48 -23.61 25.35
N PRO A 557 -1.38 -22.93 26.50
CA PRO A 557 -2.55 -22.63 27.32
C PRO A 557 -3.53 -21.75 26.55
N GLY A 558 -4.79 -22.21 26.38
CA GLY A 558 -5.82 -21.48 25.66
C GLY A 558 -5.84 -21.71 24.14
N GLY A 559 -4.99 -22.60 23.59
CA GLY A 559 -4.99 -22.92 22.16
C GLY A 559 -4.79 -21.67 21.30
N ASP A 560 -5.77 -21.34 20.44
CA ASP A 560 -5.73 -20.18 19.53
C ASP A 560 -5.54 -18.83 20.22
N LEU A 561 -5.89 -18.72 21.51
CA LEU A 561 -5.65 -17.51 22.29
C LEU A 561 -4.14 -17.22 22.46
N ALA A 562 -3.28 -18.23 22.43
CA ALA A 562 -1.84 -18.05 22.56
C ALA A 562 -1.23 -17.23 21.39
N GLY A 563 -1.87 -17.24 20.22
CA GLY A 563 -1.50 -16.37 19.10
C GLY A 563 -1.87 -14.88 19.29
N ARG A 564 -2.79 -14.59 20.20
CA ARG A 564 -3.25 -13.22 20.53
C ARG A 564 -2.69 -12.71 21.86
N GLU A 565 -2.34 -13.62 22.75
CA GLU A 565 -1.87 -13.38 24.11
C GLU A 565 -0.50 -14.06 24.30
N PRO A 566 0.62 -13.41 23.89
CA PRO A 566 1.97 -14.00 23.86
C PRO A 566 2.45 -14.57 25.20
N TRP A 567 1.93 -14.05 26.32
CA TRP A 567 2.24 -14.55 27.66
C TRP A 567 1.90 -16.02 27.83
N ARG A 568 0.87 -16.52 27.13
CA ARG A 568 0.46 -17.93 27.18
C ARG A 568 1.55 -18.84 26.60
N SER A 569 2.13 -18.43 25.47
CA SER A 569 3.25 -19.18 24.86
C SER A 569 4.47 -19.16 25.76
N ALA A 570 4.80 -18.01 26.34
CA ALA A 570 5.93 -17.89 27.27
C ALA A 570 5.73 -18.75 28.54
N ALA A 571 4.55 -18.69 29.14
CA ALA A 571 4.19 -19.50 30.30
C ALA A 571 4.23 -21.01 29.99
N GLY A 572 3.60 -21.42 28.87
CA GLY A 572 3.59 -22.84 28.43
C GLY A 572 4.99 -23.38 28.20
N LEU A 573 5.88 -22.59 27.59
CA LEU A 573 7.28 -22.96 27.41
C LEU A 573 8.01 -23.10 28.76
N CYS A 574 7.85 -22.14 29.68
CA CYS A 574 8.45 -22.20 31.01
C CYS A 574 7.96 -23.41 31.79
N TRP A 575 6.67 -23.69 31.80
CA TRP A 575 6.10 -24.87 32.48
C TRP A 575 6.58 -26.17 31.87
N ALA A 576 6.74 -26.24 30.54
CA ALA A 576 7.26 -27.45 29.87
C ALA A 576 8.69 -27.81 30.27
N VAL A 577 9.49 -26.82 30.73
CA VAL A 577 10.85 -27.04 31.25
C VAL A 577 10.94 -26.98 32.78
N GLY A 578 9.78 -26.99 33.48
CA GLY A 578 9.73 -27.00 34.94
C GLY A 578 10.08 -25.65 35.60
N ARG A 579 9.90 -24.54 34.90
CA ARG A 579 10.11 -23.18 35.42
C ARG A 579 8.78 -22.46 35.60
N ASP A 580 8.69 -21.64 36.64
CA ASP A 580 7.57 -20.74 36.82
C ASP A 580 7.74 -19.49 35.95
N TRP A 581 6.60 -18.93 35.52
CA TRP A 581 6.53 -17.67 34.80
C TRP A 581 5.96 -16.58 35.71
N SER A 582 6.77 -15.56 36.02
CA SER A 582 6.40 -14.48 36.96
C SER A 582 5.50 -13.40 36.35
N GLY A 583 5.29 -13.41 35.02
CA GLY A 583 4.45 -12.43 34.29
C GLY A 583 3.01 -12.87 34.06
N LEU A 584 2.46 -13.78 34.90
CA LEU A 584 1.07 -14.23 34.76
C LEU A 584 0.08 -13.10 35.04
N PRO A 585 -0.90 -12.87 34.16
CA PRO A 585 -2.04 -12.02 34.48
C PRO A 585 -2.94 -12.64 35.55
N ALA A 586 -3.96 -11.91 36.01
CA ALA A 586 -4.84 -12.33 37.11
C ALA A 586 -5.58 -13.67 36.87
N ASP A 587 -5.80 -14.05 35.63
CA ASP A 587 -6.40 -15.35 35.21
C ASP A 587 -5.37 -16.43 34.88
N GLY A 588 -4.09 -16.14 35.05
CA GLY A 588 -2.98 -17.04 34.71
C GLY A 588 -3.00 -18.36 35.47
N ASP A 589 -3.50 -18.39 36.72
CA ASP A 589 -3.64 -19.59 37.52
C ASP A 589 -4.62 -20.60 36.90
N LEU A 590 -5.71 -20.11 36.29
CA LEU A 590 -6.66 -20.99 35.58
C LEU A 590 -6.02 -21.59 34.32
N ALA A 591 -5.23 -20.81 33.60
CA ALA A 591 -4.49 -21.29 32.42
C ALA A 591 -3.47 -22.37 32.83
N ARG A 592 -2.78 -22.22 33.97
CA ARG A 592 -1.86 -23.22 34.53
C ARG A 592 -2.56 -24.52 34.86
N VAL A 593 -3.69 -24.45 35.58
CA VAL A 593 -4.48 -25.64 35.92
C VAL A 593 -4.99 -26.37 34.68
N ALA A 594 -5.44 -25.63 33.66
CA ALA A 594 -5.84 -26.21 32.37
C ALA A 594 -4.66 -26.90 31.69
N TRP A 595 -3.50 -26.27 31.65
CA TRP A 595 -2.27 -26.80 31.05
C TRP A 595 -1.81 -28.08 31.73
N GLU A 596 -1.78 -28.11 33.08
CA GLU A 596 -1.42 -29.29 33.88
C GLU A 596 -2.37 -30.49 33.64
N ARG A 597 -3.66 -30.20 33.43
CA ARG A 597 -4.67 -31.20 33.09
C ARG A 597 -4.67 -31.65 31.62
N GLY A 598 -3.82 -31.07 30.80
CA GLY A 598 -3.74 -31.37 29.36
C GLY A 598 -4.97 -30.94 28.55
N LEU A 599 -5.73 -29.94 29.03
CA LEU A 599 -6.96 -29.49 28.38
C LEU A 599 -6.67 -28.65 27.13
N ASN A 600 -5.47 -28.06 27.02
CA ASN A 600 -5.02 -27.29 25.89
C ASN A 600 -3.74 -27.93 25.35
N ALA A 601 -3.88 -28.94 24.54
CA ALA A 601 -2.76 -29.58 23.85
C ALA A 601 -2.36 -28.73 22.62
N PRO A 602 -1.08 -28.75 22.17
CA PRO A 602 -0.64 -28.10 20.95
C PRO A 602 -1.35 -28.66 19.72
#